data_23f469cff0a010c911bc7764a57a70c9
#
_entry.id   23f469cff0a010c911bc7764a57a70c9
#
_cell.length_a   1.000
_cell.length_b   1.000
_cell.length_c   1.000
_cell.angle_alpha   90.00
_cell.angle_beta   90.00
_cell.angle_gamma   90.00
#
_symmetry.space_group_name_H-M   'P 1'
#
loop_
_entity.id
_entity.type
_entity.pdbx_description
1 polymer ?
#
loop_
_entity_poly.entity_id
_entity_poly.type
_entity_poly.pdbx_seq_one_letter_code
_entity_poly.pdbx_strand_id
1 'polypeptide(L)'
;MKRQVKFGLLSAASILPVIACATTLFAANSLGLSPMMDQQTPIPAKTEARIQLAQAGGDKPVSYADNQANRGSKLYKEVCTDCHGDHLQGGLIGGPPLRGSAFDKKFANGAPVSALFSFVSGMMPPDAPGQFSDAEYADVIAFLLRENGFQSGAPLPVNSDAQDKLIVEK
;
A
#
# COMPACT_ATOMS: atom_id res chain seq x y z
N MET A 1 26.73 12.51 40.69
CA MET A 1 25.96 11.55 41.52
C MET A 1 25.52 10.41 40.62
N LYS A 2 26.16 9.25 40.74
CA LYS A 2 25.93 8.03 39.97
C LYS A 2 24.89 7.19 40.71
N ARG A 3 23.71 6.94 40.10
CA ARG A 3 22.79 5.92 40.61
C ARG A 3 22.95 4.64 39.80
N GLN A 4 23.49 3.64 40.42
CA GLN A 4 23.53 2.25 39.96
C GLN A 4 22.16 1.62 40.21
N VAL A 5 21.55 1.01 39.17
CA VAL A 5 20.40 0.16 39.33
C VAL A 5 20.82 -1.28 39.15
N LYS A 6 20.67 -2.05 40.22
CA LYS A 6 21.01 -3.46 40.30
C LYS A 6 20.03 -4.32 39.52
N PHE A 7 20.53 -5.18 38.66
CA PHE A 7 19.82 -6.29 38.06
C PHE A 7 19.61 -7.40 39.10
N GLY A 8 18.35 -7.73 39.34
CA GLY A 8 17.97 -8.91 40.08
C GLY A 8 17.64 -10.05 39.11
N LEU A 9 18.47 -11.09 39.10
CA LEU A 9 18.16 -12.40 38.53
C LEU A 9 17.08 -13.07 39.41
N LEU A 10 15.98 -13.48 38.84
CA LEU A 10 15.10 -14.47 39.42
C LEU A 10 14.94 -15.62 38.42
N SER A 11 15.65 -16.69 38.76
CA SER A 11 15.52 -18.04 38.25
C SER A 11 14.23 -18.65 38.83
N ALA A 12 13.37 -19.21 38.02
CA ALA A 12 12.36 -20.16 38.49
C ALA A 12 12.16 -21.27 37.45
N ALA A 13 12.42 -22.44 37.95
CA ALA A 13 12.44 -23.72 37.29
C ALA A 13 11.08 -24.25 36.86
N SER A 14 11.12 -24.99 35.78
CA SER A 14 10.44 -26.26 35.43
C SER A 14 9.24 -26.69 36.26
N ILE A 15 8.11 -26.97 35.60
CA ILE A 15 7.31 -28.16 35.85
C ILE A 15 6.54 -28.49 34.55
N LEU A 16 6.88 -29.63 33.93
CA LEU A 16 6.07 -30.32 32.92
C LEU A 16 5.10 -31.26 33.63
N PRO A 17 3.85 -31.33 33.23
CA PRO A 17 3.07 -32.54 33.44
C PRO A 17 2.98 -33.38 32.16
N VAL A 18 3.46 -34.59 32.25
CA VAL A 18 3.19 -35.73 31.38
C VAL A 18 1.71 -36.06 31.52
N ILE A 19 0.94 -35.90 30.44
CA ILE A 19 -0.43 -36.45 30.40
C ILE A 19 -0.40 -37.71 29.55
N ALA A 20 -0.70 -38.80 30.23
CA ALA A 20 -0.77 -40.15 29.73
C ALA A 20 -1.85 -40.31 28.66
N CYS A 21 -1.48 -41.04 27.64
CA CYS A 21 -2.31 -41.55 26.56
C CYS A 21 -3.34 -42.56 27.09
N ALA A 22 -4.62 -42.19 26.99
CA ALA A 22 -5.69 -43.17 27.15
C ALA A 22 -6.27 -43.49 25.75
N THR A 23 -5.89 -44.66 25.28
CA THR A 23 -6.48 -45.32 24.09
C THR A 23 -7.88 -45.82 24.44
N THR A 24 -8.91 -45.15 23.97
CA THR A 24 -10.26 -45.75 23.92
C THR A 24 -10.53 -46.25 22.50
N LEU A 25 -10.54 -47.55 22.38
CA LEU A 25 -11.13 -48.28 21.24
C LEU A 25 -12.64 -47.97 21.21
N PHE A 26 -13.07 -47.22 20.21
CA PHE A 26 -14.48 -47.16 19.84
C PHE A 26 -14.74 -48.12 18.67
N ALA A 27 -15.58 -49.09 18.97
CA ALA A 27 -16.07 -50.07 18.03
C ALA A 27 -16.84 -49.39 16.88
N ALA A 28 -16.56 -49.87 15.67
CA ALA A 28 -17.24 -49.49 14.45
C ALA A 28 -18.75 -49.78 14.55
N ASN A 29 -19.58 -48.79 14.41
CA ASN A 29 -20.97 -48.97 14.05
C ASN A 29 -21.15 -48.50 12.59
N SER A 30 -21.17 -49.45 11.69
CA SER A 30 -21.41 -49.25 10.29
C SER A 30 -22.89 -48.94 10.03
N LEU A 31 -23.23 -47.65 10.13
CA LEU A 31 -24.45 -47.12 9.52
C LEU A 31 -24.03 -46.31 8.29
N GLY A 32 -24.44 -46.84 7.13
CA GLY A 32 -24.10 -46.30 5.82
C GLY A 32 -24.45 -44.82 5.66
N LEU A 33 -23.45 -43.99 5.84
CA LEU A 33 -23.46 -42.65 5.24
C LEU A 33 -22.68 -42.77 3.93
N SER A 34 -23.41 -42.70 2.84
CA SER A 34 -22.85 -42.48 1.52
C SER A 34 -21.98 -41.24 1.57
N PRO A 35 -20.75 -41.25 1.01
CA PRO A 35 -19.99 -40.01 0.87
C PRO A 35 -20.80 -39.10 -0.06
N MET A 36 -21.27 -37.97 0.47
CA MET A 36 -21.66 -36.84 -0.36
C MET A 36 -20.43 -36.51 -1.20
N MET A 37 -20.43 -36.95 -2.46
CA MET A 37 -19.52 -36.49 -3.48
C MET A 37 -19.65 -34.97 -3.48
N ASP A 38 -18.57 -34.35 -3.04
CA ASP A 38 -18.30 -32.94 -3.26
C ASP A 38 -18.40 -32.67 -4.77
N GLN A 39 -19.60 -32.28 -5.23
CA GLN A 39 -19.81 -31.77 -6.56
C GLN A 39 -19.19 -30.36 -6.60
N GLN A 40 -17.87 -30.32 -6.64
CA GLN A 40 -17.17 -29.15 -7.16
C GLN A 40 -17.53 -29.04 -8.63
N THR A 41 -18.59 -28.29 -8.90
CA THR A 41 -18.91 -27.85 -10.27
C THR A 41 -17.70 -27.11 -10.80
N PRO A 42 -17.08 -27.55 -11.91
CA PRO A 42 -15.96 -26.82 -12.49
C PRO A 42 -16.40 -25.41 -12.83
N ILE A 43 -15.79 -24.41 -12.22
CA ILE A 43 -16.00 -23.01 -12.58
C ILE A 43 -15.57 -22.91 -14.05
N PRO A 44 -16.43 -22.41 -14.97
CA PRO A 44 -16.06 -22.33 -16.37
C PRO A 44 -14.80 -21.50 -16.54
N ALA A 45 -13.83 -22.02 -17.30
CA ALA A 45 -12.50 -21.41 -17.51
C ALA A 45 -12.55 -19.89 -17.87
N LYS A 46 -13.67 -19.45 -18.41
CA LYS A 46 -13.94 -18.04 -18.73
C LYS A 46 -14.15 -17.17 -17.48
N THR A 47 -14.58 -17.78 -16.36
CA THR A 47 -14.76 -17.10 -15.06
C THR A 47 -13.42 -16.99 -14.34
N GLU A 48 -12.58 -18.02 -14.40
CA GLU A 48 -11.22 -17.98 -13.82
C GLU A 48 -10.33 -16.97 -14.53
N ALA A 49 -10.42 -16.88 -15.87
CA ALA A 49 -9.72 -15.88 -16.65
C ALA A 49 -10.16 -14.44 -16.29
N ARG A 50 -11.46 -14.22 -15.97
CA ARG A 50 -11.96 -12.92 -15.50
C ARG A 50 -11.49 -12.58 -14.09
N ILE A 51 -11.39 -13.58 -13.22
CA ILE A 51 -10.89 -13.37 -11.85
C ILE A 51 -9.39 -13.07 -11.89
N GLN A 52 -8.62 -13.73 -12.75
CA GLN A 52 -7.19 -13.43 -12.94
C GLN A 52 -6.94 -12.05 -13.57
N LEU A 53 -7.79 -11.63 -14.51
CA LEU A 53 -7.69 -10.26 -15.07
C LEU A 53 -8.05 -9.16 -14.05
N ALA A 54 -8.93 -9.45 -13.10
CA ALA A 54 -9.28 -8.51 -12.03
C ALA A 54 -8.21 -8.44 -10.92
N GLN A 55 -7.30 -9.43 -10.86
CA GLN A 55 -6.16 -9.47 -9.94
C GLN A 55 -4.86 -8.95 -10.56
N ALA A 56 -4.83 -8.72 -11.86
CA ALA A 56 -3.75 -8.03 -12.53
C ALA A 56 -3.89 -6.52 -12.25
N GLY A 57 -3.46 -6.09 -11.08
CA GLY A 57 -3.10 -4.70 -10.84
C GLY A 57 -2.14 -4.26 -11.95
N GLY A 58 -2.17 -2.98 -12.32
CA GLY A 58 -1.55 -2.42 -13.51
C GLY A 58 -0.21 -3.01 -13.89
N ASP A 59 -0.06 -3.28 -15.18
CA ASP A 59 1.11 -3.96 -15.73
C ASP A 59 2.22 -3.01 -16.16
N LYS A 60 2.00 -1.70 -16.04
CA LYS A 60 2.92 -0.69 -16.58
C LYS A 60 3.41 0.24 -15.48
N PRO A 61 4.74 0.45 -15.39
CA PRO A 61 5.28 1.48 -14.52
C PRO A 61 4.68 2.85 -14.86
N VAL A 62 4.41 3.63 -13.83
CA VAL A 62 3.89 4.99 -13.98
C VAL A 62 4.91 5.88 -14.67
N SER A 63 4.42 6.78 -15.52
CA SER A 63 5.17 7.88 -16.08
C SER A 63 4.36 9.18 -15.96
N TYR A 64 4.98 10.29 -16.24
CA TYR A 64 4.37 11.62 -16.19
C TYR A 64 4.93 12.49 -17.34
N ALA A 65 4.18 13.48 -17.75
CA ALA A 65 4.71 14.48 -18.69
C ALA A 65 5.45 15.59 -17.93
N ASP A 66 6.57 16.07 -18.49
CA ASP A 66 7.38 17.12 -17.87
C ASP A 66 6.59 18.40 -17.59
N ASN A 67 5.64 18.76 -18.48
CA ASN A 67 4.79 19.93 -18.29
C ASN A 67 3.84 19.76 -17.09
N GLN A 68 3.35 18.52 -16.81
CA GLN A 68 2.59 18.24 -15.59
C GLN A 68 3.46 18.46 -14.36
N ALA A 69 4.65 17.86 -14.31
CA ALA A 69 5.57 18.02 -13.20
C ALA A 69 5.96 19.50 -12.96
N ASN A 70 6.08 20.28 -14.03
CA ASN A 70 6.37 21.71 -13.92
C ASN A 70 5.20 22.52 -13.33
N ARG A 71 3.95 22.21 -13.71
CA ARG A 71 2.77 22.83 -13.09
C ARG A 71 2.63 22.40 -11.64
N GLY A 72 2.77 21.10 -11.37
CA GLY A 72 2.74 20.54 -10.04
C GLY A 72 3.79 21.13 -9.09
N SER A 73 5.00 21.41 -9.59
CA SER A 73 6.05 22.10 -8.82
C SER A 73 5.62 23.50 -8.35
N LYS A 74 4.89 24.24 -9.18
CA LYS A 74 4.38 25.56 -8.80
C LYS A 74 3.34 25.45 -7.70
N LEU A 75 2.35 24.58 -7.90
CA LEU A 75 1.27 24.35 -6.92
C LEU A 75 1.84 23.80 -5.59
N TYR A 76 2.81 22.89 -5.65
CA TYR A 76 3.50 22.39 -4.48
C TYR A 76 4.15 23.51 -3.65
N LYS A 77 4.84 24.43 -4.30
CA LYS A 77 5.50 25.56 -3.65
C LYS A 77 4.50 26.53 -2.99
N GLU A 78 3.32 26.67 -3.56
CA GLU A 78 2.29 27.57 -3.05
C GLU A 78 1.53 26.99 -1.86
N VAL A 79 1.35 25.66 -1.78
CA VAL A 79 0.40 25.07 -0.85
C VAL A 79 1.00 23.98 0.04
N CYS A 80 2.05 23.27 -0.40
CA CYS A 80 2.50 22.06 0.27
C CYS A 80 3.78 22.23 1.09
N THR A 81 4.60 23.25 0.77
CA THR A 81 5.93 23.45 1.33
C THR A 81 5.94 23.69 2.83
N ASP A 82 4.94 24.41 3.36
CA ASP A 82 4.88 24.72 4.78
C ASP A 82 4.87 23.47 5.65
N CYS A 83 4.19 22.41 5.19
CA CYS A 83 4.13 21.14 5.89
C CYS A 83 5.21 20.16 5.43
N HIS A 84 5.50 20.07 4.12
CA HIS A 84 6.36 19.03 3.56
C HIS A 84 7.80 19.49 3.23
N GLY A 85 8.08 20.79 3.40
CA GLY A 85 9.38 21.40 3.13
C GLY A 85 9.64 21.66 1.64
N ASP A 86 10.51 22.65 1.35
CA ASP A 86 10.83 23.09 -0.03
C ASP A 86 11.44 22.00 -0.90
N HIS A 87 12.09 21.03 -0.29
CA HIS A 87 12.79 19.92 -0.93
C HIS A 87 12.15 18.56 -0.60
N LEU A 88 10.87 18.51 -0.26
CA LEU A 88 10.12 17.30 0.10
C LEU A 88 10.72 16.52 1.29
N GLN A 89 11.56 17.16 2.09
CA GLN A 89 12.25 16.56 3.23
C GLN A 89 11.38 16.37 4.47
N GLY A 90 10.14 16.84 4.44
CA GLY A 90 9.30 17.03 5.62
C GLY A 90 9.51 18.39 6.25
N GLY A 91 8.53 18.86 6.98
CA GLY A 91 8.52 20.18 7.59
C GLY A 91 8.42 20.16 9.11
N LEU A 92 8.71 21.31 9.72
CA LEU A 92 8.65 21.52 11.17
C LEU A 92 7.22 21.43 11.72
N ILE A 93 6.21 21.63 10.87
CA ILE A 93 4.79 21.59 11.25
C ILE A 93 4.21 20.16 11.19
N GLY A 94 5.06 19.13 10.92
CA GLY A 94 4.70 17.74 11.04
C GLY A 94 4.34 17.02 9.74
N GLY A 95 4.49 17.63 8.58
CA GLY A 95 4.37 16.94 7.29
C GLY A 95 5.50 15.92 7.11
N PRO A 96 5.19 14.66 6.74
CA PRO A 96 6.23 13.65 6.51
C PRO A 96 7.06 13.97 5.27
N PRO A 97 8.28 13.39 5.15
CA PRO A 97 9.04 13.45 3.91
C PRO A 97 8.28 12.82 2.74
N LEU A 98 8.31 13.49 1.57
CA LEU A 98 7.69 13.03 0.33
C LEU A 98 8.73 12.59 -0.71
N ARG A 99 9.96 12.27 -0.28
CA ARG A 99 11.04 11.81 -1.14
C ARG A 99 11.85 10.69 -0.53
N GLY A 100 12.58 9.96 -1.38
CA GLY A 100 13.50 8.90 -0.99
C GLY A 100 12.77 7.74 -0.30
N SER A 101 13.43 7.08 0.65
CA SER A 101 12.93 5.85 1.26
C SER A 101 11.57 6.00 1.96
N ALA A 102 11.21 7.19 2.42
CA ALA A 102 9.91 7.45 3.03
C ALA A 102 8.78 7.37 1.98
N PHE A 103 8.98 7.97 0.82
CA PHE A 103 8.06 7.87 -0.31
C PHE A 103 8.03 6.45 -0.88
N ASP A 104 9.21 5.86 -1.12
CA ASP A 104 9.33 4.54 -1.72
C ASP A 104 8.61 3.46 -0.90
N LYS A 105 8.81 3.44 0.41
CA LYS A 105 8.14 2.47 1.30
C LYS A 105 6.62 2.61 1.33
N LYS A 106 6.11 3.81 1.18
CA LYS A 106 4.67 4.07 1.30
C LYS A 106 3.95 3.90 -0.03
N PHE A 107 4.56 4.32 -1.14
CA PHE A 107 3.88 4.45 -2.42
C PHE A 107 4.55 3.68 -3.57
N ALA A 108 5.90 3.56 -3.61
CA ALA A 108 6.62 2.94 -4.71
C ALA A 108 6.87 1.43 -4.45
N ASN A 109 5.80 0.69 -4.23
CA ASN A 109 5.81 -0.74 -3.90
C ASN A 109 4.98 -1.59 -4.86
N GLY A 110 4.78 -1.10 -6.09
CA GLY A 110 3.93 -1.76 -7.09
C GLY A 110 2.43 -1.53 -6.89
N ALA A 111 2.04 -0.65 -5.96
CA ALA A 111 0.64 -0.29 -5.80
C ALA A 111 0.10 0.47 -7.02
N PRO A 112 -1.19 0.38 -7.34
CA PRO A 112 -1.78 1.14 -8.44
C PRO A 112 -1.69 2.65 -8.16
N VAL A 113 -1.52 3.42 -9.21
CA VAL A 113 -1.45 4.90 -9.14
C VAL A 113 -2.71 5.50 -8.54
N SER A 114 -3.87 4.88 -8.76
CA SER A 114 -5.15 5.31 -8.17
C SER A 114 -5.11 5.36 -6.63
N ALA A 115 -4.34 4.48 -5.99
CA ALA A 115 -4.17 4.49 -4.54
C ALA A 115 -3.41 5.74 -4.07
N LEU A 116 -2.31 6.09 -4.76
CA LEU A 116 -1.57 7.33 -4.50
C LEU A 116 -2.44 8.55 -4.78
N PHE A 117 -3.14 8.55 -5.91
CA PHE A 117 -4.02 9.66 -6.31
C PHE A 117 -5.14 9.90 -5.29
N SER A 118 -5.86 8.83 -4.90
CA SER A 118 -6.95 8.91 -3.92
C SER A 118 -6.44 9.37 -2.55
N PHE A 119 -5.25 8.94 -2.15
CA PHE A 119 -4.65 9.41 -0.90
C PHE A 119 -4.34 10.91 -0.95
N VAL A 120 -3.71 11.39 -2.04
CA VAL A 120 -3.34 12.80 -2.16
C VAL A 120 -4.59 13.67 -2.28
N SER A 121 -5.54 13.33 -3.15
CA SER A 121 -6.75 14.13 -3.35
C SER A 121 -7.70 14.11 -2.15
N GLY A 122 -7.82 12.96 -1.48
CA GLY A 122 -8.75 12.81 -0.35
C GLY A 122 -8.21 13.29 1.00
N MET A 123 -6.89 13.48 1.14
CA MET A 123 -6.26 13.79 2.43
C MET A 123 -5.43 15.06 2.43
N MET A 124 -5.11 15.64 1.25
CA MET A 124 -4.20 16.77 1.14
C MET A 124 -4.83 17.94 0.37
N PRO A 125 -4.57 19.17 0.81
CA PRO A 125 -3.99 19.52 2.13
C PRO A 125 -4.98 19.18 3.25
N PRO A 126 -4.51 18.90 4.49
CA PRO A 126 -5.38 18.39 5.56
C PRO A 126 -6.47 19.37 6.03
N ASP A 127 -6.25 20.66 5.85
CA ASP A 127 -7.20 21.74 6.18
C ASP A 127 -8.28 21.94 5.10
N ALA A 128 -8.04 21.46 3.87
CA ALA A 128 -8.97 21.57 2.75
C ALA A 128 -8.82 20.38 1.75
N PRO A 129 -9.10 19.13 2.16
CA PRO A 129 -9.01 17.97 1.25
C PRO A 129 -9.96 18.14 0.05
N GLY A 130 -9.50 17.75 -1.14
CA GLY A 130 -10.30 17.80 -2.35
C GLY A 130 -10.49 19.20 -2.96
N GLN A 131 -9.73 20.22 -2.50
CA GLN A 131 -9.90 21.60 -2.99
C GLN A 131 -9.43 21.83 -4.44
N PHE A 132 -8.56 20.96 -4.94
CA PHE A 132 -8.01 21.08 -6.30
C PHE A 132 -8.76 20.17 -7.28
N SER A 133 -8.70 20.52 -8.55
CA SER A 133 -9.17 19.64 -9.62
C SER A 133 -8.30 18.39 -9.75
N ASP A 134 -8.85 17.33 -10.34
CA ASP A 134 -8.12 16.09 -10.60
C ASP A 134 -6.85 16.33 -11.45
N ALA A 135 -6.90 17.31 -12.37
CA ALA A 135 -5.74 17.69 -13.17
C ALA A 135 -4.63 18.32 -12.32
N GLU A 136 -4.97 19.16 -11.36
CA GLU A 136 -4.01 19.77 -10.43
C GLU A 136 -3.42 18.73 -9.48
N TYR A 137 -4.22 17.80 -8.98
CA TYR A 137 -3.70 16.67 -8.20
C TYR A 137 -2.76 15.78 -9.02
N ALA A 138 -3.11 15.49 -10.28
CA ALA A 138 -2.22 14.74 -11.18
C ALA A 138 -0.91 15.50 -11.44
N ASP A 139 -0.95 16.81 -11.58
CA ASP A 139 0.24 17.65 -11.75
C ASP A 139 1.14 17.60 -10.51
N VAL A 140 0.58 17.71 -9.31
CA VAL A 140 1.36 17.58 -8.05
C VAL A 140 1.96 16.18 -7.93
N ILE A 141 1.21 15.13 -8.22
CA ILE A 141 1.73 13.75 -8.20
C ILE A 141 2.84 13.58 -9.23
N ALA A 142 2.70 14.13 -10.43
CA ALA A 142 3.75 14.13 -11.45
C ALA A 142 5.04 14.81 -10.96
N PHE A 143 4.92 15.91 -10.22
CA PHE A 143 6.05 16.55 -9.57
C PHE A 143 6.70 15.64 -8.51
N LEU A 144 5.90 15.00 -7.64
CA LEU A 144 6.41 14.05 -6.65
C LEU A 144 7.14 12.87 -7.30
N LEU A 145 6.59 12.32 -8.38
CA LEU A 145 7.22 11.24 -9.14
C LEU A 145 8.57 11.68 -9.71
N ARG A 146 8.66 12.87 -10.30
CA ARG A 146 9.91 13.44 -10.81
C ARG A 146 10.98 13.55 -9.72
N GLU A 147 10.63 14.14 -8.60
CA GLU A 147 11.57 14.36 -7.49
C GLU A 147 12.01 13.05 -6.82
N ASN A 148 11.27 11.96 -7.06
CA ASN A 148 11.61 10.61 -6.63
C ASN A 148 12.28 9.76 -7.73
N GLY A 149 12.64 10.33 -8.87
CA GLY A 149 13.43 9.69 -9.90
C GLY A 149 12.68 8.73 -10.83
N PHE A 150 11.35 8.87 -10.91
CA PHE A 150 10.56 8.16 -11.91
C PHE A 150 10.80 8.73 -13.30
N GLN A 151 10.53 7.93 -14.34
CA GLN A 151 10.78 8.32 -15.73
C GLN A 151 9.67 9.24 -16.26
N SER A 152 10.07 10.28 -16.99
CA SER A 152 9.13 11.06 -17.79
C SER A 152 8.66 10.27 -19.02
N GLY A 153 7.45 10.58 -19.51
CA GLY A 153 6.85 9.86 -20.62
C GLY A 153 5.42 10.30 -20.90
N ALA A 154 4.52 9.35 -20.98
CA ALA A 154 3.11 9.64 -21.15
C ALA A 154 2.55 10.44 -19.96
N PRO A 155 1.60 11.36 -20.19
CA PRO A 155 0.97 12.10 -19.12
C PRO A 155 0.31 11.18 -18.09
N LEU A 156 0.44 11.54 -16.81
CA LEU A 156 -0.30 10.89 -15.74
C LEU A 156 -1.80 11.11 -15.93
N PRO A 157 -2.61 10.05 -16.06
CA PRO A 157 -4.03 10.19 -16.30
C PRO A 157 -4.78 10.66 -15.05
N VAL A 158 -5.91 11.34 -15.26
CA VAL A 158 -6.85 11.75 -14.20
C VAL A 158 -7.99 10.75 -14.01
N ASN A 159 -8.15 9.83 -14.93
CA ASN A 159 -9.22 8.82 -14.90
C ASN A 159 -8.77 7.62 -14.05
N SER A 160 -9.60 7.20 -13.09
CA SER A 160 -9.32 6.10 -12.17
C SER A 160 -9.03 4.77 -12.89
N ASP A 161 -9.81 4.42 -13.92
CA ASP A 161 -9.62 3.17 -14.66
C ASP A 161 -8.28 3.11 -15.39
N ALA A 162 -7.78 4.29 -15.82
CA ALA A 162 -6.46 4.39 -16.43
C ALA A 162 -5.35 4.37 -15.38
N GLN A 163 -5.58 4.94 -14.20
CA GLN A 163 -4.64 4.92 -13.07
C GLN A 163 -4.49 3.53 -12.48
N ASP A 164 -5.55 2.72 -12.48
CA ASP A 164 -5.52 1.32 -12.01
C ASP A 164 -4.65 0.40 -12.86
N LYS A 165 -4.37 0.80 -14.11
CA LYS A 165 -3.49 0.08 -15.04
C LYS A 165 -2.01 0.48 -14.91
N LEU A 166 -1.70 1.42 -14.06
CA LEU A 166 -0.35 1.91 -13.81
C LEU A 166 0.07 1.58 -12.39
N ILE A 167 1.30 1.13 -12.21
CA ILE A 167 1.89 0.86 -10.89
C ILE A 167 2.95 1.89 -10.55
N VAL A 168 3.03 2.24 -9.26
CA VAL A 168 4.07 3.13 -8.74
C VAL A 168 5.32 2.28 -8.49
N GLU A 169 6.09 2.08 -9.54
CA GLU A 169 7.34 1.33 -9.55
C GLU A 169 8.36 2.02 -10.47
N LYS A 170 9.67 1.94 -10.12
CA LYS A 170 10.79 2.56 -10.86
C LYS A 170 11.45 1.58 -11.81
#